data_fe3f1b01dfb9baf26bd97345d4ab7657
#
_entry.id   fe3f1b01dfb9baf26bd97345d4ab7657
#
_cell.length_a   1.000
_cell.length_b   1.000
_cell.length_c   1.000
_cell.angle_alpha   90.00
_cell.angle_beta   90.00
_cell.angle_gamma   90.00
#
_symmetry.space_group_name_H-M   'P 1'
#
loop_
_entity.id
_entity.type
_entity.pdbx_description
1 polymer ?
#
loop_
_entity_poly.entity_id
_entity_poly.type
_entity_poly.pdbx_seq_one_letter_code
_entity_poly.pdbx_strand_id
1 'polypeptide(L)'
;INGATGSAGQLAVQIARYLGAKKIIATGRNAQTLAALDADECIQLTADDKTLSGQFSATSAAQIDVVIDYLWGHSAEVLLPALAKYTPAGRPVRYVQVGSLAGADIALNGAVLRSAPLVLMGSGIGSLSMPHLLAATGEMLQAAVPGKFTIATTPRPLQEIAAAWPRDDSQKRTVFTLG
;
A
#
# COMPACT_ATOMS: atom_id res chain seq x y z
N ILE A 1 -1.10 2.91 4.38
CA ILE A 1 -0.75 2.29 3.09
C ILE A 1 0.73 1.97 3.12
N ASN A 2 1.07 0.68 3.16
CA ASN A 2 2.45 0.19 3.22
C ASN A 2 3.00 0.04 1.79
N GLY A 3 4.07 0.79 1.46
CA GLY A 3 4.62 0.88 0.10
C GLY A 3 3.96 1.97 -0.76
N ALA A 4 3.58 3.07 -0.15
CA ALA A 4 2.88 4.18 -0.81
C ALA A 4 3.70 4.91 -1.90
N THR A 5 5.02 4.73 -1.96
CA THR A 5 5.88 5.42 -2.93
C THR A 5 5.92 4.75 -4.32
N GLY A 6 5.46 3.51 -4.45
CA GLY A 6 5.27 2.86 -5.75
C GLY A 6 4.02 3.37 -6.48
N SER A 7 3.92 3.17 -7.80
CA SER A 7 2.79 3.65 -8.61
C SER A 7 1.42 3.19 -8.08
N ALA A 8 1.29 1.92 -7.68
CA ALA A 8 0.06 1.39 -7.09
C ALA A 8 -0.24 2.03 -5.72
N GLY A 9 0.79 2.24 -4.89
CA GLY A 9 0.63 2.86 -3.58
C GLY A 9 0.24 4.34 -3.66
N GLN A 10 0.82 5.09 -4.60
CA GLN A 10 0.43 6.48 -4.88
C GLN A 10 -1.03 6.59 -5.31
N LEU A 11 -1.48 5.67 -6.16
CA LEU A 11 -2.89 5.62 -6.56
C LEU A 11 -3.79 5.22 -5.38
N ALA A 12 -3.35 4.29 -4.53
CA ALA A 12 -4.11 3.89 -3.35
C ALA A 12 -4.33 5.05 -2.36
N VAL A 13 -3.37 5.98 -2.22
CA VAL A 13 -3.55 7.22 -1.42
C VAL A 13 -4.68 8.07 -1.99
N GLN A 14 -4.69 8.29 -3.31
CA GLN A 14 -5.72 9.09 -3.98
C GLN A 14 -7.11 8.44 -3.83
N ILE A 15 -7.19 7.12 -4.04
CA ILE A 15 -8.43 6.36 -3.90
C ILE A 15 -8.93 6.39 -2.45
N ALA A 16 -8.05 6.20 -1.48
CA ALA A 16 -8.42 6.27 -0.07
C ALA A 16 -9.02 7.64 0.30
N ARG A 17 -8.41 8.72 -0.18
CA ARG A 17 -8.93 10.07 0.03
C ARG A 17 -10.31 10.24 -0.63
N TYR A 18 -10.45 9.80 -1.87
CA TYR A 18 -11.73 9.83 -2.60
C TYR A 18 -12.84 9.05 -1.90
N LEU A 19 -12.52 7.90 -1.31
CA LEU A 19 -13.44 7.07 -0.54
C LEU A 19 -13.74 7.62 0.86
N GLY A 20 -13.19 8.78 1.23
CA GLY A 20 -13.46 9.46 2.49
C GLY A 20 -12.64 8.98 3.68
N ALA A 21 -11.46 8.40 3.45
CA ALA A 21 -10.54 8.12 4.54
C ALA A 21 -10.23 9.40 5.32
N LYS A 22 -10.52 9.42 6.62
CA LYS A 22 -10.32 10.58 7.48
C LYS A 22 -8.85 10.87 7.72
N LYS A 23 -8.04 9.81 7.79
CA LYS A 23 -6.60 9.87 8.00
C LYS A 23 -5.91 8.82 7.14
N ILE A 24 -4.87 9.24 6.45
CA ILE A 24 -4.03 8.39 5.60
C ILE A 24 -2.61 8.43 6.12
N ILE A 25 -2.07 7.27 6.49
CA ILE A 25 -0.68 7.08 6.86
C ILE A 25 0.01 6.38 5.70
N ALA A 26 1.03 7.01 5.13
CA ALA A 26 1.79 6.48 4.02
C ALA A 26 3.16 6.01 4.48
N THR A 27 3.59 4.83 4.05
CA THR A 27 4.94 4.35 4.31
C THR A 27 5.70 4.11 3.00
N GLY A 28 7.00 4.31 3.00
CA GLY A 28 7.84 4.07 1.83
C GLY A 28 9.30 4.40 2.08
N ARG A 29 10.18 4.02 1.17
CA ARG A 29 11.64 4.26 1.28
C ARG A 29 12.04 5.65 0.77
N ASN A 30 11.36 6.15 -0.24
CA ASN A 30 11.71 7.42 -0.88
C ASN A 30 11.03 8.59 -0.16
N ALA A 31 11.80 9.34 0.62
CA ALA A 31 11.32 10.47 1.42
C ALA A 31 10.74 11.60 0.56
N GLN A 32 11.33 11.87 -0.61
CA GLN A 32 10.84 12.91 -1.52
C GLN A 32 9.46 12.55 -2.08
N THR A 33 9.28 11.30 -2.50
CA THR A 33 7.97 10.81 -2.98
C THR A 33 6.95 10.82 -1.85
N LEU A 34 7.33 10.36 -0.63
CA LEU A 34 6.44 10.41 0.53
C LEU A 34 5.94 11.82 0.83
N ALA A 35 6.84 12.81 0.83
CA ALA A 35 6.49 14.19 1.12
C ALA A 35 5.57 14.84 0.06
N ALA A 36 5.50 14.26 -1.14
CA ALA A 36 4.63 14.73 -2.23
C ALA A 36 3.24 14.08 -2.23
N LEU A 37 3.00 13.08 -1.37
CA LEU A 37 1.70 12.40 -1.28
C LEU A 37 0.68 13.23 -0.50
N ASP A 38 -0.59 13.12 -0.87
CA ASP A 38 -1.72 13.64 -0.09
C ASP A 38 -2.03 12.70 1.10
N ALA A 39 -1.03 12.52 1.97
CA ALA A 39 -1.10 11.72 3.18
C ALA A 39 -0.97 12.60 4.42
N ASP A 40 -1.71 12.26 5.48
CA ASP A 40 -1.70 13.04 6.73
C ASP A 40 -0.45 12.76 7.58
N GLU A 41 0.09 11.55 7.47
CA GLU A 41 1.34 11.14 8.11
C GLU A 41 2.19 10.31 7.15
N CYS A 42 3.51 10.49 7.23
CA CYS A 42 4.47 9.74 6.44
C CYS A 42 5.49 9.04 7.34
N ILE A 43 5.73 7.77 7.09
CA ILE A 43 6.76 6.98 7.77
C ILE A 43 7.77 6.50 6.75
N GLN A 44 9.01 6.96 6.88
CA GLN A 44 10.09 6.47 6.04
C GLN A 44 10.53 5.09 6.52
N LEU A 45 10.43 4.08 5.66
CA LEU A 45 10.91 2.73 5.95
C LEU A 45 12.44 2.73 5.99
N THR A 46 12.99 2.48 7.15
CA THR A 46 14.42 2.37 7.41
C THR A 46 14.84 0.91 7.54
N ALA A 47 16.14 0.62 7.51
CA ALA A 47 16.66 -0.71 7.79
C ALA A 47 16.75 -1.01 9.31
N ASP A 48 16.58 -0.01 10.16
CA ASP A 48 16.63 -0.16 11.62
C ASP A 48 15.25 -0.39 12.22
N ASP A 49 15.02 -1.59 12.71
CA ASP A 49 13.76 -2.06 13.29
C ASP A 49 13.29 -1.27 14.50
N LYS A 50 14.23 -0.84 15.35
CA LYS A 50 13.89 -0.10 16.56
C LYS A 50 13.31 1.26 16.21
N THR A 51 13.94 1.95 15.28
CA THR A 51 13.45 3.24 14.78
C THR A 51 12.11 3.07 14.08
N LEU A 52 11.98 2.06 13.20
CA LEU A 52 10.75 1.80 12.48
C LEU A 52 9.60 1.41 13.42
N SER A 53 9.84 0.53 14.38
CA SER A 53 8.87 0.17 15.42
C SER A 53 8.48 1.38 16.28
N GLY A 54 9.44 2.26 16.59
CA GLY A 54 9.20 3.52 17.28
C GLY A 54 8.29 4.47 16.47
N GLN A 55 8.53 4.60 15.18
CA GLN A 55 7.71 5.40 14.27
C GLN A 55 6.28 4.86 14.16
N PHE A 56 6.10 3.55 14.00
CA PHE A 56 4.78 2.92 14.00
C PHE A 56 4.06 3.09 15.34
N SER A 57 4.80 3.12 16.44
CA SER A 57 4.24 3.32 17.78
C SER A 57 3.82 4.76 18.06
N ALA A 58 4.59 5.73 17.55
CA ALA A 58 4.32 7.16 17.72
C ALA A 58 3.17 7.63 16.81
N THR A 59 2.99 6.94 15.69
CA THR A 59 1.87 7.18 14.79
C THR A 59 0.56 6.74 15.44
N SER A 60 -0.55 7.22 14.92
CA SER A 60 -1.89 6.88 15.41
C SER A 60 -2.26 5.41 15.17
N ALA A 61 -1.34 4.46 15.45
CA ALA A 61 -1.58 3.03 15.28
C ALA A 61 -2.86 2.56 15.97
N ALA A 62 -3.20 3.19 17.10
CA ALA A 62 -4.47 2.97 17.79
C ALA A 62 -5.72 3.39 16.99
N GLN A 63 -5.57 4.11 15.88
CA GLN A 63 -6.66 4.64 15.07
C GLN A 63 -6.72 4.03 13.67
N ILE A 64 -5.89 3.03 13.37
CA ILE A 64 -5.88 2.36 12.06
C ILE A 64 -7.06 1.38 11.98
N ASP A 65 -7.87 1.51 10.94
CA ASP A 65 -8.96 0.58 10.62
C ASP A 65 -8.55 -0.41 9.52
N VAL A 66 -7.73 0.04 8.57
CA VAL A 66 -7.34 -0.75 7.40
C VAL A 66 -5.86 -0.51 7.08
N VAL A 67 -5.14 -1.58 6.83
CA VAL A 67 -3.80 -1.55 6.21
C VAL A 67 -3.92 -2.14 4.81
N ILE A 68 -3.44 -1.40 3.81
CA ILE A 68 -3.22 -1.90 2.45
C ILE A 68 -1.71 -2.08 2.28
N ASP A 69 -1.28 -3.32 2.09
CA ASP A 69 0.14 -3.67 2.06
C ASP A 69 0.59 -4.19 0.69
N TYR A 70 1.46 -3.42 0.04
CA TYR A 70 2.10 -3.77 -1.23
C TYR A 70 3.48 -4.40 -1.07
N LEU A 71 4.03 -4.41 0.16
CA LEU A 71 5.41 -4.79 0.41
C LEU A 71 5.55 -6.19 0.99
N TRP A 72 4.75 -6.52 2.01
CA TRP A 72 4.92 -7.71 2.83
C TRP A 72 6.31 -7.75 3.47
N GLY A 73 6.92 -8.98 3.64
CA GLY A 73 8.30 -9.11 4.12
C GLY A 73 8.58 -8.34 5.41
N HIS A 74 9.80 -7.83 5.50
CA HIS A 74 10.32 -7.21 6.71
C HIS A 74 9.47 -6.06 7.28
N SER A 75 8.90 -5.19 6.45
CA SER A 75 8.06 -4.10 6.95
C SER A 75 6.77 -4.59 7.61
N ALA A 76 6.21 -5.71 7.14
CA ALA A 76 5.05 -6.34 7.75
C ALA A 76 5.40 -7.01 9.09
N GLU A 77 6.59 -7.61 9.21
CA GLU A 77 7.10 -8.20 10.47
C GLU A 77 7.22 -7.17 11.59
N VAL A 78 7.55 -5.92 11.26
CA VAL A 78 7.63 -4.82 12.25
C VAL A 78 6.26 -4.19 12.48
N LEU A 79 5.46 -4.01 11.44
CA LEU A 79 4.17 -3.33 11.50
C LEU A 79 3.11 -4.16 12.27
N LEU A 80 3.00 -5.46 12.02
CA LEU A 80 1.98 -6.31 12.64
C LEU A 80 2.08 -6.36 14.17
N PRO A 81 3.27 -6.55 14.79
CA PRO A 81 3.41 -6.44 16.23
C PRO A 81 3.09 -5.04 16.80
N ALA A 82 3.45 -3.98 16.07
CA ALA A 82 3.12 -2.62 16.46
C ALA A 82 1.59 -2.38 16.48
N LEU A 83 0.89 -2.83 15.43
CA LEU A 83 -0.58 -2.80 15.41
C LEU A 83 -1.18 -3.56 16.58
N ALA A 84 -0.71 -4.79 16.83
CA ALA A 84 -1.21 -5.61 17.92
C ALA A 84 -1.04 -4.94 19.30
N LYS A 85 0.07 -4.22 19.48
CA LYS A 85 0.36 -3.52 20.75
C LYS A 85 -0.54 -2.30 20.99
N TYR A 86 -0.92 -1.58 19.93
CA TYR A 86 -1.59 -0.29 20.07
C TYR A 86 -3.07 -0.30 19.64
N THR A 87 -3.54 -1.37 19.00
CA THR A 87 -4.97 -1.49 18.64
C THR A 87 -5.83 -1.72 19.88
N PRO A 88 -6.84 -0.89 20.14
CA PRO A 88 -7.76 -1.10 21.25
C PRO A 88 -8.55 -2.41 21.12
N ALA A 89 -8.83 -3.04 22.25
CA ALA A 89 -9.71 -4.21 22.28
C ALA A 89 -11.08 -3.89 21.64
N GLY A 90 -11.60 -4.85 20.86
CA GLY A 90 -12.90 -4.72 20.23
C GLY A 90 -12.93 -3.87 18.95
N ARG A 91 -11.83 -3.25 18.54
CA ARG A 91 -11.71 -2.51 17.28
C ARG A 91 -10.90 -3.32 16.26
N PRO A 92 -11.54 -4.02 15.30
CA PRO A 92 -10.81 -4.84 14.35
C PRO A 92 -10.01 -3.99 13.37
N VAL A 93 -8.77 -4.40 13.10
CA VAL A 93 -7.93 -3.86 12.03
C VAL A 93 -7.88 -4.88 10.90
N ARG A 94 -8.28 -4.48 9.70
CA ARG A 94 -8.16 -5.29 8.49
C ARG A 94 -6.80 -5.05 7.85
N TYR A 95 -5.98 -6.07 7.84
CA TYR A 95 -4.68 -6.05 7.17
C TYR A 95 -4.80 -6.78 5.84
N VAL A 96 -4.77 -6.04 4.74
CA VAL A 96 -4.95 -6.54 3.39
C VAL A 96 -3.59 -6.62 2.69
N GLN A 97 -3.08 -7.83 2.53
CA GLN A 97 -1.87 -8.10 1.77
C GLN A 97 -2.21 -8.10 0.28
N VAL A 98 -1.60 -7.18 -0.48
CA VAL A 98 -1.83 -6.98 -1.92
C VAL A 98 -0.59 -7.37 -2.74
N GLY A 99 0.59 -7.13 -2.20
CA GLY A 99 1.84 -7.40 -2.89
C GLY A 99 2.96 -7.85 -1.95
N SER A 100 4.04 -8.36 -2.52
CA SER A 100 5.19 -8.92 -1.79
C SER A 100 6.53 -8.38 -2.32
N LEU A 101 6.58 -7.09 -2.62
CA LEU A 101 7.78 -6.45 -3.19
C LEU A 101 9.00 -6.49 -2.27
N ALA A 102 8.80 -6.61 -0.95
CA ALA A 102 9.88 -6.66 0.04
C ALA A 102 10.19 -8.08 0.54
N GLY A 103 9.43 -9.08 0.13
CA GLY A 103 9.65 -10.49 0.49
C GLY A 103 8.38 -11.31 0.32
N ALA A 104 8.53 -12.58 -0.02
CA ALA A 104 7.41 -13.50 -0.21
C ALA A 104 6.83 -14.01 1.12
N ASP A 105 7.68 -14.10 2.14
CA ASP A 105 7.37 -14.70 3.43
C ASP A 105 7.57 -13.69 4.56
N ILE A 106 6.93 -13.95 5.70
CA ILE A 106 7.14 -13.25 6.97
C ILE A 106 7.25 -14.23 8.13
N ALA A 107 8.05 -13.86 9.14
CA ALA A 107 8.05 -14.50 10.44
C ALA A 107 7.04 -13.80 11.35
N LEU A 108 5.89 -14.42 11.61
CA LEU A 108 4.84 -13.86 12.45
C LEU A 108 4.60 -14.73 13.68
N ASN A 109 4.85 -14.18 14.86
CA ASN A 109 4.54 -14.87 16.11
C ASN A 109 3.01 -14.92 16.29
N GLY A 110 2.46 -16.11 16.50
CA GLY A 110 1.02 -16.30 16.73
C GLY A 110 0.45 -15.53 17.93
N ALA A 111 1.28 -15.10 18.88
CA ALA A 111 0.85 -14.26 19.99
C ALA A 111 0.35 -12.89 19.49
N VAL A 112 0.88 -12.37 18.39
CA VAL A 112 0.44 -11.11 17.77
C VAL A 112 -1.05 -11.19 17.42
N LEU A 113 -1.49 -12.29 16.80
CA LEU A 113 -2.88 -12.49 16.41
C LEU A 113 -3.84 -12.71 17.60
N ARG A 114 -3.31 -13.16 18.74
CA ARG A 114 -4.12 -13.34 19.96
C ARG A 114 -4.23 -12.09 20.82
N SER A 115 -3.33 -11.11 20.63
CA SER A 115 -3.26 -9.91 21.46
C SER A 115 -4.12 -8.75 20.96
N ALA A 116 -4.58 -8.79 19.71
CA ALA A 116 -5.42 -7.74 19.13
C ALA A 116 -6.37 -8.31 18.05
N PRO A 117 -7.48 -7.65 17.79
CA PRO A 117 -8.45 -8.10 16.77
C PRO A 117 -7.95 -7.79 15.35
N LEU A 118 -6.86 -8.45 14.94
CA LEU A 118 -6.29 -8.34 13.59
C LEU A 118 -6.95 -9.33 12.64
N VAL A 119 -7.40 -8.85 11.50
CA VAL A 119 -7.93 -9.68 10.40
C VAL A 119 -6.95 -9.61 9.24
N LEU A 120 -6.18 -10.70 9.05
CA LEU A 120 -5.26 -10.83 7.92
C LEU A 120 -6.01 -11.41 6.73
N MET A 121 -5.89 -10.75 5.58
CA MET A 121 -6.51 -11.21 4.33
C MET A 121 -5.63 -10.88 3.14
N GLY A 122 -5.70 -11.70 2.10
CA GLY A 122 -5.06 -11.43 0.82
C GLY A 122 -6.00 -10.74 -0.16
N SER A 123 -5.45 -9.94 -1.06
CA SER A 123 -6.16 -9.38 -2.20
C SER A 123 -5.40 -9.66 -3.49
N GLY A 124 -5.96 -10.50 -4.33
CA GLY A 124 -5.44 -10.88 -5.63
C GLY A 124 -6.56 -11.47 -6.49
N ILE A 125 -6.28 -11.76 -7.76
CA ILE A 125 -7.29 -12.29 -8.69
C ILE A 125 -7.95 -13.55 -8.14
N GLY A 126 -7.20 -14.43 -7.47
CA GLY A 126 -7.72 -15.67 -6.89
C GLY A 126 -8.52 -15.50 -5.59
N SER A 127 -8.50 -14.32 -4.96
CA SER A 127 -9.23 -14.05 -3.71
C SER A 127 -10.63 -13.46 -3.94
N LEU A 128 -10.98 -13.13 -5.17
CA LEU A 128 -12.25 -12.52 -5.54
C LEU A 128 -13.00 -13.39 -6.56
N SER A 129 -14.32 -13.39 -6.48
CA SER A 129 -15.11 -13.96 -7.57
C SER A 129 -15.04 -13.03 -8.81
N MET A 130 -15.16 -13.59 -10.00
CA MET A 130 -15.16 -12.82 -11.25
C MET A 130 -16.22 -11.69 -11.27
N PRO A 131 -17.47 -11.92 -10.82
CA PRO A 131 -18.45 -10.82 -10.72
C PRO A 131 -18.01 -9.68 -9.82
N HIS A 132 -17.40 -9.96 -8.66
CA HIS A 132 -16.88 -8.92 -7.77
C HIS A 132 -15.70 -8.17 -8.38
N LEU A 133 -14.80 -8.88 -9.08
CA LEU A 133 -13.67 -8.24 -9.77
C LEU A 133 -14.15 -7.28 -10.86
N LEU A 134 -15.13 -7.70 -11.66
CA LEU A 134 -15.70 -6.86 -12.72
C LEU A 134 -16.44 -5.64 -12.13
N ALA A 135 -17.22 -5.83 -11.08
CA ALA A 135 -17.90 -4.74 -10.40
C ALA A 135 -16.92 -3.72 -9.84
N ALA A 136 -15.91 -4.16 -9.08
CA ALA A 136 -14.89 -3.28 -8.50
C ALA A 136 -14.09 -2.54 -9.58
N THR A 137 -13.76 -3.20 -10.70
CA THR A 137 -13.10 -2.57 -11.84
C THR A 137 -13.99 -1.50 -12.47
N GLY A 138 -15.27 -1.77 -12.65
CA GLY A 138 -16.24 -0.81 -13.17
C GLY A 138 -16.37 0.42 -12.27
N GLU A 139 -16.51 0.21 -10.96
CA GLU A 139 -16.57 1.29 -9.97
C GLU A 139 -15.29 2.15 -9.99
N MET A 140 -14.13 1.52 -10.06
CA MET A 140 -12.85 2.23 -10.14
C MET A 140 -12.74 3.08 -11.41
N LEU A 141 -13.14 2.55 -12.56
CA LEU A 141 -13.13 3.30 -13.83
C LEU A 141 -14.12 4.47 -13.79
N GLN A 142 -15.30 4.30 -13.21
CA GLN A 142 -16.27 5.39 -13.02
C GLN A 142 -15.75 6.46 -12.05
N ALA A 143 -15.01 6.08 -11.02
CA ALA A 143 -14.43 7.00 -10.06
C ALA A 143 -13.19 7.74 -10.59
N ALA A 144 -12.52 7.25 -11.64
CA ALA A 144 -11.24 7.77 -12.10
C ALA A 144 -11.31 9.25 -12.52
N VAL A 145 -12.35 9.64 -13.22
CA VAL A 145 -12.53 11.03 -13.69
C VAL A 145 -12.96 11.97 -12.56
N PRO A 146 -14.05 11.71 -11.81
CA PRO A 146 -14.44 12.58 -10.71
C PRO A 146 -13.41 12.61 -9.57
N GLY A 147 -12.70 11.50 -9.34
CA GLY A 147 -11.62 11.41 -8.36
C GLY A 147 -10.31 12.04 -8.82
N LYS A 148 -10.21 12.45 -10.09
CA LYS A 148 -9.01 13.03 -10.71
C LYS A 148 -7.77 12.16 -10.50
N PHE A 149 -7.92 10.83 -10.56
CA PHE A 149 -6.82 9.91 -10.31
C PHE A 149 -5.74 10.06 -11.39
N THR A 150 -4.50 10.16 -10.95
CA THR A 150 -3.35 10.33 -11.82
C THR A 150 -2.27 9.28 -11.52
N ILE A 151 -1.62 8.82 -12.56
CA ILE A 151 -0.44 7.95 -12.49
C ILE A 151 0.67 8.64 -13.26
N ALA A 152 1.83 8.78 -12.64
CA ALA A 152 2.99 9.29 -13.35
C ALA A 152 3.42 8.29 -14.43
N THR A 153 3.49 8.76 -15.67
CA THR A 153 3.84 7.93 -16.83
C THR A 153 5.06 8.47 -17.56
N THR A 154 5.77 7.56 -18.23
CA THR A 154 6.84 7.87 -19.19
C THR A 154 6.42 7.29 -20.53
N PRO A 155 5.90 8.12 -21.47
CA PRO A 155 5.53 7.64 -22.80
C PRO A 155 6.78 7.26 -23.59
N ARG A 156 6.70 6.15 -24.33
CA ARG A 156 7.74 5.63 -25.20
C ARG A 156 7.12 5.13 -26.50
N PRO A 157 7.75 5.34 -27.66
CA PRO A 157 7.32 4.66 -28.89
C PRO A 157 7.37 3.14 -28.72
N LEU A 158 6.42 2.42 -29.30
CA LEU A 158 6.37 0.95 -29.24
C LEU A 158 7.67 0.30 -29.76
N GLN A 159 8.32 0.93 -30.72
CA GLN A 159 9.59 0.46 -31.29
C GLN A 159 10.72 0.38 -30.27
N GLU A 160 10.62 1.13 -29.16
CA GLU A 160 11.61 1.13 -28.07
C GLU A 160 11.38 0.03 -27.02
N ILE A 161 10.39 -0.85 -27.21
CA ILE A 161 9.96 -1.83 -26.20
C ILE A 161 11.13 -2.69 -25.68
N ALA A 162 11.98 -3.19 -26.56
CA ALA A 162 13.11 -4.04 -26.17
C ALA A 162 14.13 -3.32 -25.26
N ALA A 163 14.34 -2.03 -25.48
CA ALA A 163 15.25 -1.21 -24.68
C ALA A 163 14.62 -0.68 -23.40
N ALA A 164 13.30 -0.49 -23.39
CA ALA A 164 12.57 0.08 -22.27
C ALA A 164 12.08 -0.98 -21.26
N TRP A 165 11.77 -2.20 -21.73
CA TRP A 165 11.19 -3.28 -20.92
C TRP A 165 11.99 -3.67 -19.67
N PRO A 166 13.32 -3.77 -19.71
CA PRO A 166 14.13 -4.13 -18.53
C PRO A 166 14.36 -2.98 -17.54
N ARG A 167 13.83 -1.77 -17.81
CA ARG A 167 14.04 -0.62 -16.93
C ARG A 167 13.05 -0.62 -15.76
N ASP A 168 13.52 -0.14 -14.61
CA ASP A 168 12.64 0.08 -13.46
C ASP A 168 11.64 1.21 -13.76
N ASP A 169 10.36 0.89 -13.70
CA ASP A 169 9.24 1.83 -13.86
C ASP A 169 8.36 1.94 -12.60
N SER A 170 8.86 1.50 -11.46
CA SER A 170 8.12 1.43 -10.20
C SER A 170 7.53 2.77 -9.74
N GLN A 171 8.15 3.90 -10.11
CA GLN A 171 7.69 5.24 -9.77
C GLN A 171 6.92 5.94 -10.90
N LYS A 172 7.28 5.65 -12.16
CA LYS A 172 6.63 6.20 -13.35
C LYS A 172 6.40 5.09 -14.36
N ARG A 173 5.16 4.77 -14.60
CA ARG A 173 4.82 3.69 -15.52
C ARG A 173 5.24 3.99 -16.94
N THR A 174 6.01 3.09 -17.54
CA THR A 174 6.27 3.12 -18.98
C THR A 174 4.97 2.82 -19.72
N VAL A 175 4.59 3.71 -20.63
CA VAL A 175 3.43 3.55 -21.51
C VAL A 175 3.91 3.59 -22.94
N PHE A 176 3.68 2.50 -23.68
CA PHE A 176 4.03 2.47 -25.08
C PHE A 176 2.92 3.11 -25.93
N THR A 177 3.31 4.04 -26.79
CA THR A 177 2.39 4.70 -27.71
C THR A 177 2.50 4.08 -29.10
N LEU A 178 1.35 3.87 -29.71
CA LEU A 178 1.24 3.57 -31.13
C LEU A 178 1.28 4.94 -31.85
N GLY A 179 2.32 5.19 -32.64
CA GLY A 179 2.58 6.47 -33.30
C GLY A 179 1.43 6.98 -34.17
#